data_40318f7c4f949544f524b92396954026
#
_entry.id   40318f7c4f949544f524b92396954026
#
_cell.length_a   1.000
_cell.length_b   1.000
_cell.length_c   1.000
_cell.angle_alpha   90.00
_cell.angle_beta   90.00
_cell.angle_gamma   90.00
#
_symmetry.space_group_name_H-M   'P 1'
#
loop_
_entity.id
_entity.type
_entity.pdbx_description
1 polymer ?
#
loop_
_entity_poly.entity_id
_entity_poly.type
_entity_poly.pdbx_seq_one_letter_code
_entity_poly.pdbx_strand_id
1 'polypeptide(L)'
;MLFRSPKLSGVIQISGCIDAAKPHMMYSIGNGSGNRIIVTFQEQRAKEIYEEYRFFDPKAAYYPAKDILFYQSDIRGNVLTAERINALKMLAEESSCTIITTFDGLMNPMPMPEKFIREVKKVSVGDILNLEELTKHLVELGYEKNYQAETMGEFSVRGGILDIFPLTEDNPFRIEFWGDEVDSIRSFDAESQRSIENLEEISIYPACELVLTAEERQEGIKRILKEADKVSAKLRKEMKTEEAHRTKSAAAQIAEEAGELGISAGLDAYLSYFCEERVSLLDYFNRENTVIFVDELARSIERGMVTETEFSES
;
A
#
# COMPACT_ATOMS: atom_id res chain seq x y z
N MET A 1 22.66 30.68 -5.04
CA MET A 1 22.10 30.96 -6.37
C MET A 1 20.64 30.52 -6.32
N LEU A 2 19.70 31.44 -6.19
CA LEU A 2 18.27 31.11 -6.10
C LEU A 2 17.79 30.81 -7.54
N PHE A 3 17.59 29.55 -7.88
CA PHE A 3 16.86 29.17 -9.08
C PHE A 3 15.39 29.55 -8.88
N ARG A 4 14.95 30.67 -9.46
CA ARG A 4 13.51 30.89 -9.68
C ARG A 4 13.10 29.89 -10.75
N SER A 5 12.37 28.85 -10.34
CA SER A 5 11.74 27.93 -11.27
C SER A 5 10.85 28.69 -12.25
N PRO A 6 11.13 28.72 -13.56
CA PRO A 6 10.14 29.08 -14.53
C PRO A 6 9.00 28.06 -14.43
N LYS A 7 7.77 28.43 -14.75
CA LYS A 7 6.69 27.46 -14.92
C LYS A 7 7.15 26.45 -15.98
N LEU A 8 7.64 25.30 -15.51
CA LEU A 8 8.16 24.24 -16.35
C LEU A 8 6.96 23.62 -17.06
N SER A 9 6.85 23.85 -18.36
CA SER A 9 5.94 23.13 -19.22
C SER A 9 6.77 22.35 -20.22
N GLY A 10 6.53 21.04 -20.31
CA GLY A 10 7.24 20.14 -21.22
C GLY A 10 8.31 19.29 -20.55
N VAL A 11 9.08 18.56 -21.35
CA VAL A 11 10.15 17.68 -20.92
C VAL A 11 11.47 18.43 -20.90
N ILE A 12 12.19 18.38 -19.76
CA ILE A 12 13.50 19.01 -19.60
C ILE A 12 14.51 17.93 -19.26
N GLN A 13 15.59 17.85 -20.03
CA GLN A 13 16.71 16.97 -19.73
C GLN A 13 17.82 17.75 -19.01
N ILE A 14 18.28 17.21 -17.88
CA ILE A 14 19.40 17.74 -17.11
C ILE A 14 20.52 16.70 -17.14
N SER A 15 21.72 17.12 -17.50
CA SER A 15 22.91 16.25 -17.56
C SER A 15 24.08 16.86 -16.77
N GLY A 16 25.06 16.01 -16.41
CA GLY A 16 26.26 16.43 -15.68
C GLY A 16 26.05 16.63 -14.17
N CYS A 17 24.92 16.24 -13.61
CA CYS A 17 24.70 16.23 -12.19
C CYS A 17 25.30 14.95 -11.58
N ILE A 18 26.13 15.10 -10.54
CA ILE A 18 26.66 13.96 -9.77
C ILE A 18 25.54 13.37 -8.89
N ASP A 19 25.59 12.07 -8.63
CA ASP A 19 24.50 11.34 -7.94
C ASP A 19 24.15 11.94 -6.58
N ALA A 20 25.13 12.26 -5.75
CA ALA A 20 24.90 12.88 -4.45
C ALA A 20 24.24 14.28 -4.49
N ALA A 21 24.24 14.97 -5.65
CA ALA A 21 23.60 16.26 -5.79
C ALA A 21 22.19 16.17 -6.39
N LYS A 22 21.82 15.01 -6.94
CA LYS A 22 20.51 14.82 -7.59
C LYS A 22 19.32 15.04 -6.64
N PRO A 23 19.27 14.49 -5.41
CA PRO A 23 18.16 14.71 -4.49
C PRO A 23 17.96 16.19 -4.16
N HIS A 24 19.03 16.91 -3.84
CA HIS A 24 18.97 18.35 -3.59
C HIS A 24 18.51 19.16 -4.82
N MET A 25 18.98 18.77 -6.01
CA MET A 25 18.59 19.42 -7.27
C MET A 25 17.09 19.19 -7.55
N MET A 26 16.59 17.95 -7.40
CA MET A 26 15.18 17.62 -7.57
C MET A 26 14.30 18.38 -6.58
N TYR A 27 14.72 18.46 -5.31
CA TYR A 27 14.05 19.28 -4.32
C TYR A 27 13.99 20.75 -4.72
N SER A 28 15.13 21.33 -5.13
CA SER A 28 15.24 22.74 -5.48
C SER A 28 14.40 23.12 -6.71
N ILE A 29 14.31 22.24 -7.70
CA ILE A 29 13.50 22.41 -8.91
C ILE A 29 12.02 22.20 -8.59
N GLY A 30 11.68 21.18 -7.83
CA GLY A 30 10.31 20.85 -7.47
C GLY A 30 9.70 21.72 -6.36
N ASN A 31 10.51 22.54 -5.69
CA ASN A 31 10.04 23.41 -4.62
C ASN A 31 9.08 24.47 -5.17
N GLY A 32 7.86 24.49 -4.64
CA GLY A 32 6.77 25.40 -5.08
C GLY A 32 5.84 24.77 -6.16
N SER A 33 6.13 23.56 -6.65
CA SER A 33 5.12 22.70 -7.28
C SER A 33 4.30 21.98 -6.22
N GLY A 34 3.13 21.49 -6.58
CA GLY A 34 2.33 20.64 -5.69
C GLY A 34 3.02 19.32 -5.38
N ASN A 35 2.56 18.25 -5.99
CA ASN A 35 3.15 16.93 -5.80
C ASN A 35 4.39 16.69 -6.67
N ARG A 36 5.25 15.80 -6.23
CA ARG A 36 6.46 15.38 -6.94
C ARG A 36 6.53 13.85 -6.94
N ILE A 37 6.91 13.31 -8.08
CA ILE A 37 7.21 11.88 -8.21
C ILE A 37 8.65 11.76 -8.68
N ILE A 38 9.44 10.97 -7.99
CA ILE A 38 10.80 10.62 -8.39
C ILE A 38 10.81 9.15 -8.77
N VAL A 39 11.11 8.87 -10.03
CA VAL A 39 11.12 7.51 -10.58
C VAL A 39 12.55 7.13 -10.92
N THR A 40 12.96 5.94 -10.48
CA THR A 40 14.28 5.38 -10.80
C THR A 40 14.16 3.94 -11.30
N PHE A 41 15.28 3.35 -11.70
CA PHE A 41 15.32 2.07 -12.40
C PHE A 41 15.40 0.84 -11.48
N GLN A 42 15.69 1.01 -10.17
CA GLN A 42 15.80 -0.10 -9.21
C GLN A 42 15.51 0.33 -7.77
N GLU A 43 15.04 -0.62 -6.95
CA GLU A 43 14.61 -0.41 -5.57
C GLU A 43 15.72 0.15 -4.65
N GLN A 44 16.93 -0.39 -4.74
CA GLN A 44 18.06 0.11 -3.95
C GLN A 44 18.29 1.60 -4.21
N ARG A 45 18.26 2.01 -5.50
CA ARG A 45 18.46 3.41 -5.87
C ARG A 45 17.33 4.31 -5.41
N ALA A 46 16.09 3.82 -5.48
CA ALA A 46 14.93 4.54 -4.96
C ALA A 46 15.07 4.79 -3.45
N LYS A 47 15.50 3.79 -2.71
CA LYS A 47 15.71 3.90 -1.25
C LYS A 47 16.84 4.86 -0.90
N GLU A 48 17.97 4.82 -1.63
CA GLU A 48 19.06 5.79 -1.47
C GLU A 48 18.57 7.22 -1.70
N ILE A 49 17.85 7.47 -2.80
CA ILE A 49 17.28 8.79 -3.11
C ILE A 49 16.32 9.21 -1.99
N TYR A 50 15.46 8.32 -1.51
CA TYR A 50 14.51 8.61 -0.42
C TYR A 50 15.23 9.01 0.86
N GLU A 51 16.24 8.23 1.29
CA GLU A 51 16.99 8.51 2.51
C GLU A 51 17.72 9.87 2.47
N GLU A 52 18.20 10.28 1.30
CA GLU A 52 18.81 11.58 1.12
C GLU A 52 17.77 12.70 0.96
N TYR A 53 16.68 12.45 0.22
CA TYR A 53 15.68 13.47 -0.09
C TYR A 53 14.88 13.90 1.13
N ARG A 54 14.56 12.99 2.03
CA ARG A 54 13.78 13.27 3.26
C ARG A 54 14.44 14.27 4.20
N PHE A 55 15.76 14.51 4.08
CA PHE A 55 16.45 15.57 4.82
C PHE A 55 16.06 16.97 4.33
N PHE A 56 15.63 17.09 3.07
CA PHE A 56 15.20 18.36 2.49
C PHE A 56 13.67 18.52 2.57
N ASP A 57 12.94 17.43 2.48
CA ASP A 57 11.48 17.40 2.45
C ASP A 57 10.94 16.29 3.37
N PRO A 58 10.46 16.64 4.59
CA PRO A 58 9.88 15.66 5.50
C PRO A 58 8.59 15.04 4.97
N LYS A 59 7.96 15.66 3.95
CA LYS A 59 6.78 15.13 3.26
C LYS A 59 7.20 14.28 2.05
N ALA A 60 8.22 13.47 2.22
CA ALA A 60 8.65 12.49 1.25
C ALA A 60 8.34 11.08 1.76
N ALA A 61 7.83 10.23 0.87
CA ALA A 61 7.60 8.82 1.14
C ALA A 61 8.19 7.94 0.04
N TYR A 62 8.62 6.75 0.46
CA TYR A 62 9.07 5.71 -0.44
C TYR A 62 7.91 4.78 -0.77
N TYR A 63 7.71 4.49 -2.05
CA TYR A 63 6.70 3.58 -2.55
C TYR A 63 7.37 2.44 -3.32
N PRO A 64 7.67 1.30 -2.66
CA PRO A 64 8.35 0.16 -3.27
C PRO A 64 7.45 -0.57 -4.29
N ALA A 65 8.06 -1.24 -5.26
CA ALA A 65 7.37 -2.21 -6.09
C ALA A 65 6.92 -3.42 -5.28
N LYS A 66 5.80 -4.04 -5.67
CA LYS A 66 5.40 -5.35 -5.16
C LYS A 66 6.24 -6.42 -5.85
N ASP A 67 6.93 -7.24 -5.07
CA ASP A 67 7.61 -8.41 -5.60
C ASP A 67 6.61 -9.57 -5.71
N ILE A 68 6.24 -9.91 -6.92
CA ILE A 68 5.24 -10.95 -7.23
C ILE A 68 5.71 -12.34 -6.74
N LEU A 69 7.02 -12.53 -6.54
CA LEU A 69 7.61 -13.82 -6.22
C LEU A 69 7.79 -14.09 -4.71
N PHE A 70 7.69 -13.09 -3.84
CA PHE A 70 8.05 -13.22 -2.42
C PHE A 70 6.90 -13.02 -1.41
N TYR A 71 5.66 -13.19 -1.83
CA TYR A 71 4.48 -13.05 -0.95
C TYR A 71 4.39 -14.05 0.23
N GLN A 72 5.38 -14.90 0.45
CA GLN A 72 5.34 -15.96 1.47
C GLN A 72 6.22 -15.74 2.70
N SER A 73 6.77 -14.55 2.96
CA SER A 73 7.54 -14.34 4.19
C SER A 73 6.96 -13.19 5.03
N ASP A 74 6.30 -13.54 6.11
CA ASP A 74 5.48 -12.70 7.00
C ASP A 74 6.09 -11.36 7.46
N ILE A 75 7.38 -11.29 7.71
CA ILE A 75 8.00 -10.07 8.26
C ILE A 75 8.34 -9.04 7.17
N ARG A 76 8.82 -9.46 6.02
CA ARG A 76 9.17 -8.53 4.93
C ARG A 76 7.93 -7.98 4.21
N GLY A 77 6.86 -8.79 4.14
CA GLY A 77 5.60 -8.37 3.55
C GLY A 77 4.99 -7.18 4.27
N ASN A 78 4.98 -7.21 5.60
CA ASN A 78 4.39 -6.13 6.40
C ASN A 78 5.18 -4.81 6.29
N VAL A 79 6.51 -4.85 6.21
CA VAL A 79 7.32 -3.64 6.04
C VAL A 79 7.06 -2.98 4.69
N LEU A 80 7.06 -3.74 3.59
CA LEU A 80 6.77 -3.22 2.26
C LEU A 80 5.34 -2.66 2.16
N THR A 81 4.39 -3.37 2.74
CA THR A 81 2.99 -2.90 2.79
C THR A 81 2.90 -1.61 3.59
N ALA A 82 3.57 -1.52 4.75
CA ALA A 82 3.58 -0.30 5.56
C ALA A 82 4.18 0.90 4.80
N GLU A 83 5.29 0.72 4.08
CA GLU A 83 5.89 1.78 3.26
C GLU A 83 4.91 2.26 2.17
N ARG A 84 4.20 1.35 1.51
CA ARG A 84 3.20 1.68 0.48
C ARG A 84 1.98 2.37 1.07
N ILE A 85 1.41 1.86 2.16
CA ILE A 85 0.27 2.48 2.85
C ILE A 85 0.64 3.88 3.37
N ASN A 86 1.84 4.07 3.92
CA ASN A 86 2.32 5.39 4.33
C ASN A 86 2.42 6.38 3.17
N ALA A 87 2.87 5.94 1.99
CA ALA A 87 2.88 6.77 0.80
C ALA A 87 1.46 7.16 0.37
N LEU A 88 0.49 6.22 0.42
CA LEU A 88 -0.92 6.50 0.11
C LEU A 88 -1.57 7.42 1.15
N LYS A 89 -1.27 7.23 2.44
CA LYS A 89 -1.70 8.15 3.51
C LYS A 89 -1.21 9.56 3.22
N MET A 90 0.07 9.71 2.91
CA MET A 90 0.66 11.01 2.61
C MET A 90 0.01 11.68 1.40
N LEU A 91 -0.30 10.93 0.35
CA LEU A 91 -1.03 11.43 -0.82
C LEU A 91 -2.47 11.85 -0.51
N ALA A 92 -3.10 11.20 0.47
CA ALA A 92 -4.47 11.51 0.88
C ALA A 92 -4.56 12.73 1.82
N GLU A 93 -3.58 12.90 2.72
CA GLU A 93 -3.60 13.94 3.76
C GLU A 93 -2.92 15.23 3.33
N GLU A 94 -1.86 15.13 2.54
CA GLU A 94 -1.00 16.27 2.24
C GLU A 94 -1.38 16.96 0.93
N SER A 95 -1.46 18.29 0.98
CA SER A 95 -1.70 19.11 -0.21
C SER A 95 -0.51 19.10 -1.20
N SER A 96 0.65 18.69 -0.73
CA SER A 96 1.91 18.62 -1.48
C SER A 96 2.85 17.63 -0.80
N CYS A 97 3.27 16.61 -1.53
CA CYS A 97 4.23 15.61 -1.08
C CYS A 97 5.15 15.13 -2.20
N THR A 98 6.17 14.37 -1.83
CA THR A 98 7.09 13.72 -2.78
C THR A 98 7.03 12.21 -2.61
N ILE A 99 6.70 11.49 -3.69
CA ILE A 99 6.75 10.03 -3.71
C ILE A 99 7.96 9.58 -4.53
N ILE A 100 8.81 8.75 -3.91
CA ILE A 100 9.95 8.14 -4.57
C ILE A 100 9.63 6.68 -4.83
N THR A 101 9.78 6.24 -6.08
CA THR A 101 9.42 4.89 -6.51
C THR A 101 10.29 4.42 -7.67
N THR A 102 10.08 3.18 -8.10
CA THR A 102 10.70 2.62 -9.29
C THR A 102 9.71 2.57 -10.45
N PHE A 103 10.22 2.29 -11.64
CA PHE A 103 9.37 2.03 -12.80
C PHE A 103 8.45 0.82 -12.55
N ASP A 104 8.99 -0.23 -11.92
CA ASP A 104 8.22 -1.43 -11.53
C ASP A 104 7.09 -1.07 -10.55
N GLY A 105 7.35 -0.16 -9.59
CA GLY A 105 6.34 0.33 -8.66
C GLY A 105 5.19 1.07 -9.36
N LEU A 106 5.48 1.82 -10.43
CA LEU A 106 4.45 2.49 -11.24
C LEU A 106 3.61 1.50 -12.06
N MET A 107 4.18 0.37 -12.47
CA MET A 107 3.48 -0.65 -13.25
C MET A 107 2.54 -1.52 -12.41
N ASN A 108 2.68 -1.53 -11.09
CA ASN A 108 1.77 -2.27 -10.23
C ASN A 108 0.34 -1.72 -10.35
N PRO A 109 -0.64 -2.54 -10.72
CA PRO A 109 -2.02 -2.11 -10.76
C PRO A 109 -2.55 -1.86 -9.35
N MET A 110 -3.39 -0.84 -9.21
CA MET A 110 -3.95 -0.39 -7.95
C MET A 110 -5.48 -0.23 -8.06
N PRO A 111 -6.22 -0.31 -6.94
CA PRO A 111 -7.61 0.12 -6.91
C PRO A 111 -7.72 1.63 -7.10
N MET A 112 -8.93 2.13 -7.36
CA MET A 112 -9.20 3.57 -7.46
C MET A 112 -8.87 4.29 -6.12
N PRO A 113 -8.28 5.51 -6.16
CA PRO A 113 -7.90 6.26 -4.96
C PRO A 113 -9.03 6.47 -3.97
N GLU A 114 -10.22 6.74 -4.48
CA GLU A 114 -11.41 7.00 -3.68
C GLU A 114 -11.81 5.79 -2.84
N LYS A 115 -11.52 4.57 -3.31
CA LYS A 115 -11.80 3.35 -2.57
C LYS A 115 -10.94 3.26 -1.32
N PHE A 116 -9.65 3.57 -1.41
CA PHE A 116 -8.74 3.58 -0.28
C PHE A 116 -9.10 4.66 0.75
N ILE A 117 -9.34 5.90 0.28
CA ILE A 117 -9.63 7.06 1.14
C ILE A 117 -10.95 6.89 1.89
N ARG A 118 -11.97 6.34 1.24
CA ARG A 118 -13.30 6.12 1.83
C ARG A 118 -13.27 5.17 3.03
N GLU A 119 -12.34 4.22 3.03
CA GLU A 119 -12.23 3.20 4.08
C GLU A 119 -11.41 3.65 5.29
N VAL A 120 -10.85 4.86 5.29
CA VAL A 120 -10.16 5.43 6.46
C VAL A 120 -11.17 5.67 7.57
N LYS A 121 -10.97 5.02 8.72
CA LYS A 121 -11.84 5.15 9.88
C LYS A 121 -11.27 6.12 10.88
N LYS A 122 -11.98 7.23 11.11
CA LYS A 122 -11.69 8.14 12.23
C LYS A 122 -12.42 7.68 13.48
N VAL A 123 -11.74 7.76 14.62
CA VAL A 123 -12.28 7.44 15.93
C VAL A 123 -11.87 8.53 16.90
N SER A 124 -12.85 9.14 17.56
CA SER A 124 -12.66 10.23 18.53
C SER A 124 -13.21 9.84 19.90
N VAL A 125 -12.67 10.42 20.95
CA VAL A 125 -13.21 10.28 22.32
C VAL A 125 -14.64 10.82 22.33
N GLY A 126 -15.56 10.06 22.91
CA GLY A 126 -17.00 10.36 22.94
C GLY A 126 -17.81 9.84 21.73
N ASP A 127 -17.16 9.22 20.75
CA ASP A 127 -17.88 8.57 19.65
C ASP A 127 -18.70 7.39 20.18
N ILE A 128 -19.86 7.16 19.58
CA ILE A 128 -20.69 5.99 19.85
C ILE A 128 -20.45 4.96 18.74
N LEU A 129 -19.71 3.91 19.06
CA LEU A 129 -19.25 2.89 18.11
C LEU A 129 -19.50 1.49 18.68
N ASN A 130 -20.15 0.63 17.91
CA ASN A 130 -20.26 -0.77 18.30
C ASN A 130 -18.93 -1.51 18.09
N LEU A 131 -18.36 -2.05 19.18
CA LEU A 131 -17.05 -2.71 19.18
C LEU A 131 -17.01 -3.95 18.26
N GLU A 132 -18.12 -4.70 18.16
CA GLU A 132 -18.16 -5.88 17.26
C GLU A 132 -18.16 -5.45 15.78
N GLU A 133 -18.91 -4.39 15.44
CA GLU A 133 -18.92 -3.83 14.08
C GLU A 133 -17.56 -3.26 13.72
N LEU A 134 -16.92 -2.51 14.63
CA LEU A 134 -15.57 -1.99 14.43
C LEU A 134 -14.57 -3.14 14.23
N THR A 135 -14.65 -4.19 15.02
CA THR A 135 -13.80 -5.38 14.90
C THR A 135 -13.94 -6.07 13.54
N LYS A 136 -15.17 -6.22 13.03
CA LYS A 136 -15.42 -6.78 11.70
C LYS A 136 -14.82 -5.88 10.61
N HIS A 137 -15.01 -4.57 10.76
CA HIS A 137 -14.46 -3.62 9.81
C HIS A 137 -12.92 -3.64 9.79
N LEU A 138 -12.24 -3.79 10.94
CA LEU A 138 -10.79 -3.95 10.99
C LEU A 138 -10.29 -5.16 10.21
N VAL A 139 -11.02 -6.29 10.26
CA VAL A 139 -10.69 -7.47 9.45
C VAL A 139 -10.85 -7.17 7.94
N GLU A 140 -11.89 -6.43 7.55
CA GLU A 140 -12.08 -5.99 6.16
C GLU A 140 -10.98 -5.05 5.69
N LEU A 141 -10.47 -4.19 6.59
CA LEU A 141 -9.32 -3.32 6.35
C LEU A 141 -7.98 -4.07 6.27
N GLY A 142 -7.96 -5.39 6.51
CA GLY A 142 -6.77 -6.22 6.40
C GLY A 142 -5.98 -6.39 7.69
N TYR A 143 -6.52 -5.96 8.85
CA TYR A 143 -5.89 -6.20 10.15
C TYR A 143 -6.11 -7.64 10.61
N GLU A 144 -5.07 -8.22 11.24
CA GLU A 144 -5.14 -9.56 11.82
C GLU A 144 -5.50 -9.50 13.29
N LYS A 145 -6.48 -10.34 13.69
CA LYS A 145 -6.89 -10.45 15.09
C LYS A 145 -5.97 -11.39 15.82
N ASN A 146 -5.25 -10.85 16.82
CA ASN A 146 -4.35 -11.62 17.67
C ASN A 146 -4.70 -11.50 19.16
N TYR A 147 -4.00 -12.28 20.01
CA TYR A 147 -4.17 -12.19 21.46
C TYR A 147 -3.67 -10.85 22.03
N GLN A 148 -2.60 -10.31 21.43
CA GLN A 148 -2.05 -8.97 21.70
C GLN A 148 -1.69 -8.32 20.36
N ALA A 149 -1.74 -7.01 20.27
CA ALA A 149 -1.26 -6.24 19.13
C ALA A 149 0.23 -5.90 19.35
N GLU A 150 1.12 -6.79 18.91
CA GLU A 150 2.56 -6.66 19.10
C GLU A 150 3.28 -6.16 17.86
N THR A 151 2.72 -6.44 16.68
CA THR A 151 3.29 -6.02 15.40
C THR A 151 2.31 -5.20 14.57
N MET A 152 2.84 -4.39 13.65
CA MET A 152 2.04 -3.58 12.74
C MET A 152 1.08 -4.45 11.93
N GLY A 153 -0.16 -4.01 11.79
CA GLY A 153 -1.22 -4.74 11.09
C GLY A 153 -2.06 -5.65 12.00
N GLU A 154 -1.76 -5.71 13.30
CA GLU A 154 -2.48 -6.53 14.28
C GLU A 154 -3.45 -5.71 15.12
N PHE A 155 -4.49 -6.39 15.62
CA PHE A 155 -5.36 -5.85 16.66
C PHE A 155 -5.77 -6.94 17.65
N SER A 156 -6.14 -6.53 18.88
CA SER A 156 -6.68 -7.42 19.89
C SER A 156 -7.88 -6.79 20.62
N VAL A 157 -8.80 -7.65 21.08
CA VAL A 157 -9.97 -7.20 21.84
C VAL A 157 -10.02 -7.96 23.16
N ARG A 158 -10.09 -7.23 24.28
CA ARG A 158 -10.17 -7.78 25.63
C ARG A 158 -11.22 -7.03 26.45
N GLY A 159 -12.42 -7.60 26.56
CA GLY A 159 -13.55 -6.89 27.19
C GLY A 159 -13.94 -5.66 26.39
N GLY A 160 -13.96 -4.49 27.04
CA GLY A 160 -14.19 -3.20 26.40
C GLY A 160 -12.94 -2.48 25.92
N ILE A 161 -11.83 -3.18 25.66
CA ILE A 161 -10.57 -2.61 25.23
C ILE A 161 -10.22 -3.16 23.84
N LEU A 162 -9.95 -2.27 22.90
CA LEU A 162 -9.41 -2.55 21.57
C LEU A 162 -7.99 -1.99 21.48
N ASP A 163 -7.02 -2.86 21.30
CA ASP A 163 -5.65 -2.52 20.95
C ASP A 163 -5.46 -2.72 19.47
N ILE A 164 -4.91 -1.74 18.75
CA ILE A 164 -4.64 -1.79 17.32
C ILE A 164 -3.26 -1.22 17.02
N PHE A 165 -2.49 -1.89 16.16
CA PHE A 165 -1.20 -1.40 15.68
C PHE A 165 -1.27 -1.07 14.19
N PRO A 166 -1.60 0.18 13.80
CA PRO A 166 -1.67 0.57 12.41
C PRO A 166 -0.32 0.47 11.70
N LEU A 167 -0.34 0.21 10.39
CA LEU A 167 0.88 0.21 9.56
C LEU A 167 1.52 1.60 9.41
N THR A 168 0.76 2.64 9.72
CA THR A 168 1.15 4.05 9.54
C THR A 168 1.70 4.70 10.79
N GLU A 169 1.83 3.97 11.88
CA GLU A 169 2.18 4.51 13.18
C GLU A 169 3.32 3.73 13.82
N ASP A 170 4.17 4.43 14.57
CA ASP A 170 5.31 3.81 15.27
C ASP A 170 4.88 3.06 16.54
N ASN A 171 3.71 3.39 17.08
CA ASN A 171 3.17 2.80 18.31
C ASN A 171 1.72 2.39 18.15
N PRO A 172 1.28 1.30 18.80
CA PRO A 172 -0.12 0.90 18.80
C PRO A 172 -0.99 1.86 19.60
N PHE A 173 -2.28 1.85 19.28
CA PHE A 173 -3.32 2.58 20.01
C PHE A 173 -4.15 1.64 20.87
N ARG A 174 -4.52 2.10 22.05
CA ARG A 174 -5.50 1.48 22.95
C ARG A 174 -6.73 2.37 23.04
N ILE A 175 -7.88 1.82 22.66
CA ILE A 175 -9.19 2.46 22.70
C ILE A 175 -9.99 1.75 23.79
N GLU A 176 -10.41 2.50 24.80
CA GLU A 176 -11.25 1.98 25.91
C GLU A 176 -12.71 2.39 25.66
N PHE A 177 -13.61 1.44 25.84
CA PHE A 177 -15.04 1.62 25.65
C PHE A 177 -15.79 1.50 26.96
N TRP A 178 -16.74 2.42 27.17
CA TRP A 178 -17.78 2.30 28.19
C TRP A 178 -19.12 1.98 27.52
N GLY A 179 -19.47 0.69 27.46
CA GLY A 179 -20.56 0.27 26.57
C GLY A 179 -20.16 0.44 25.09
N ASP A 180 -20.90 1.25 24.37
CA ASP A 180 -20.61 1.62 22.98
C ASP A 180 -19.93 3.01 22.85
N GLU A 181 -19.66 3.70 23.96
CA GLU A 181 -19.00 5.01 23.95
C GLU A 181 -17.49 4.84 24.06
N VAL A 182 -16.73 5.54 23.22
CA VAL A 182 -15.26 5.65 23.33
C VAL A 182 -14.90 6.53 24.51
N ASP A 183 -14.46 5.95 25.60
CA ASP A 183 -14.10 6.63 26.85
C ASP A 183 -12.73 7.29 26.78
N SER A 184 -11.74 6.58 26.22
CA SER A 184 -10.38 7.10 26.08
C SER A 184 -9.63 6.47 24.93
N ILE A 185 -8.66 7.23 24.38
CA ILE A 185 -7.72 6.77 23.37
C ILE A 185 -6.31 7.12 23.83
N ARG A 186 -5.38 6.19 23.74
CA ARG A 186 -3.96 6.43 24.05
C ARG A 186 -3.03 5.62 23.16
N SER A 187 -1.85 6.16 22.86
CA SER A 187 -0.74 5.37 22.35
C SER A 187 -0.01 4.66 23.48
N PHE A 188 0.58 3.52 23.17
CA PHE A 188 1.34 2.74 24.15
C PHE A 188 2.52 2.04 23.48
N ASP A 189 3.53 1.73 24.25
CA ASP A 189 4.70 0.96 23.82
C ASP A 189 4.36 -0.53 23.74
N ALA A 190 4.58 -1.15 22.57
CA ALA A 190 4.17 -2.51 22.30
C ALA A 190 4.85 -3.56 23.21
N GLU A 191 6.14 -3.34 23.59
CA GLU A 191 6.89 -4.29 24.43
C GLU A 191 6.53 -4.13 25.90
N SER A 192 6.58 -2.92 26.44
CA SER A 192 6.35 -2.67 27.86
C SER A 192 4.88 -2.53 28.24
N GLN A 193 3.98 -2.37 27.26
CA GLN A 193 2.54 -2.12 27.40
C GLN A 193 2.22 -0.82 28.19
N ARG A 194 3.18 0.08 28.31
CA ARG A 194 3.01 1.36 29.02
C ARG A 194 2.44 2.42 28.10
N SER A 195 1.49 3.20 28.61
CA SER A 195 0.95 4.35 27.91
C SER A 195 2.02 5.40 27.67
N ILE A 196 2.02 5.98 26.46
CA ILE A 196 2.92 7.07 26.03
C ILE A 196 2.19 8.40 26.15
N GLU A 197 1.06 8.54 25.45
CA GLU A 197 0.26 9.76 25.44
C GLU A 197 -1.23 9.49 25.30
N ASN A 198 -2.07 10.44 25.76
CA ASN A 198 -3.50 10.42 25.51
C ASN A 198 -3.79 11.18 24.22
N LEU A 199 -4.76 10.70 23.46
CA LEU A 199 -5.16 11.22 22.16
C LEU A 199 -6.65 11.53 22.16
N GLU A 200 -7.07 12.59 21.47
CA GLU A 200 -8.48 12.95 21.31
C GLU A 200 -9.10 12.26 20.10
N GLU A 201 -8.31 12.02 19.06
CA GLU A 201 -8.73 11.41 17.80
C GLU A 201 -7.59 10.60 17.19
N ILE A 202 -7.93 9.51 16.50
CA ILE A 202 -7.01 8.75 15.67
C ILE A 202 -7.65 8.47 14.31
N SER A 203 -6.79 8.27 13.29
CA SER A 203 -7.20 7.79 11.97
C SER A 203 -6.64 6.38 11.75
N ILE A 204 -7.51 5.43 11.51
CA ILE A 204 -7.13 4.05 11.21
C ILE A 204 -7.18 3.89 9.69
N TYR A 205 -6.01 3.73 9.09
CA TYR A 205 -5.85 3.47 7.66
C TYR A 205 -5.94 1.96 7.39
N PRO A 206 -6.37 1.55 6.18
CA PRO A 206 -6.31 0.14 5.80
C PRO A 206 -4.91 -0.45 5.97
N ALA A 207 -4.82 -1.69 6.39
CA ALA A 207 -3.59 -2.47 6.46
C ALA A 207 -3.25 -3.17 5.14
N CYS A 208 -4.03 -2.91 4.08
CA CYS A 208 -3.84 -3.42 2.73
C CYS A 208 -4.29 -2.39 1.70
N GLU A 209 -3.77 -2.46 0.48
CA GLU A 209 -4.20 -1.57 -0.60
C GLU A 209 -5.55 -1.96 -1.20
N LEU A 210 -5.86 -3.25 -1.20
CA LEU A 210 -7.10 -3.81 -1.72
C LEU A 210 -8.08 -4.08 -0.57
N VAL A 211 -8.88 -3.09 -0.23
CA VAL A 211 -9.99 -3.27 0.72
C VAL A 211 -11.20 -3.85 -0.01
N LEU A 212 -11.73 -4.96 0.50
CA LEU A 212 -12.85 -5.69 -0.08
C LEU A 212 -13.94 -5.93 0.97
N THR A 213 -15.18 -5.62 0.60
CA THR A 213 -16.32 -6.11 1.36
C THR A 213 -16.43 -7.64 1.27
N ALA A 214 -17.18 -8.25 2.16
CA ALA A 214 -17.41 -9.70 2.12
C ALA A 214 -18.03 -10.14 0.79
N GLU A 215 -18.96 -9.34 0.22
CA GLU A 215 -19.58 -9.60 -1.07
C GLU A 215 -18.61 -9.49 -2.23
N GLU A 216 -17.82 -8.42 -2.29
CA GLU A 216 -16.80 -8.21 -3.33
C GLU A 216 -15.78 -9.36 -3.32
N ARG A 217 -15.36 -9.79 -2.12
CA ARG A 217 -14.44 -10.90 -1.92
C ARG A 217 -15.03 -12.20 -2.47
N GLN A 218 -16.24 -12.54 -2.09
CA GLN A 218 -16.91 -13.76 -2.57
C GLN A 218 -17.06 -13.76 -4.09
N GLU A 219 -17.45 -12.64 -4.68
CA GLU A 219 -17.59 -12.52 -6.14
C GLU A 219 -16.24 -12.66 -6.86
N GLY A 220 -15.18 -12.05 -6.33
CA GLY A 220 -13.82 -12.20 -6.87
C GLY A 220 -13.33 -13.65 -6.81
N ILE A 221 -13.52 -14.33 -5.67
CA ILE A 221 -13.20 -15.76 -5.50
C ILE A 221 -13.96 -16.62 -6.52
N LYS A 222 -15.25 -16.39 -6.72
CA LYS A 222 -16.03 -17.13 -7.75
C LYS A 222 -15.45 -16.92 -9.15
N ARG A 223 -15.02 -15.70 -9.48
CA ARG A 223 -14.38 -15.38 -10.77
C ARG A 223 -13.05 -16.13 -10.92
N ILE A 224 -12.19 -16.16 -9.87
CA ILE A 224 -10.93 -16.91 -9.84
C ILE A 224 -11.18 -18.42 -10.08
N LEU A 225 -12.07 -19.03 -9.32
CA LEU A 225 -12.39 -20.46 -9.45
C LEU A 225 -12.92 -20.80 -10.85
N LYS A 226 -13.80 -19.96 -11.40
CA LYS A 226 -14.34 -20.13 -12.75
C LYS A 226 -13.27 -20.04 -13.82
N GLU A 227 -12.32 -19.13 -13.68
CA GLU A 227 -11.22 -18.99 -14.64
C GLU A 227 -10.25 -20.16 -14.53
N ALA A 228 -9.91 -20.59 -13.31
CA ALA A 228 -9.10 -21.77 -13.06
C ALA A 228 -9.70 -23.03 -13.68
N ASP A 229 -11.02 -23.19 -13.64
CA ASP A 229 -11.73 -24.29 -14.31
C ASP A 229 -11.55 -24.25 -15.83
N LYS A 230 -11.67 -23.07 -16.44
CA LYS A 230 -11.48 -22.89 -17.89
C LYS A 230 -10.03 -23.19 -18.32
N VAL A 231 -9.06 -22.60 -17.60
CA VAL A 231 -7.63 -22.80 -17.85
C VAL A 231 -7.26 -24.28 -17.69
N SER A 232 -7.70 -24.92 -16.60
CA SER A 232 -7.49 -26.35 -16.37
C SER A 232 -8.09 -27.22 -17.47
N ALA A 233 -9.30 -26.90 -17.96
CA ALA A 233 -9.92 -27.63 -19.05
C ALA A 233 -9.13 -27.48 -20.37
N LYS A 234 -8.55 -26.31 -20.64
CA LYS A 234 -7.67 -26.07 -21.79
C LYS A 234 -6.37 -26.86 -21.67
N LEU A 235 -5.69 -26.78 -20.52
CA LEU A 235 -4.45 -27.53 -20.26
C LEU A 235 -4.62 -29.05 -20.40
N ARG A 236 -5.77 -29.59 -19.94
CA ARG A 236 -6.07 -31.03 -20.15
C ARG A 236 -6.23 -31.42 -21.62
N LYS A 237 -6.82 -30.53 -22.44
CA LYS A 237 -6.89 -30.78 -23.91
C LYS A 237 -5.51 -30.76 -24.56
N GLU A 238 -4.58 -30.00 -24.00
CA GLU A 238 -3.17 -29.93 -24.43
C GLU A 238 -2.30 -31.04 -23.81
N MET A 239 -2.91 -32.03 -23.12
CA MET A 239 -2.23 -33.14 -22.41
C MET A 239 -1.34 -32.69 -21.22
N LYS A 240 -1.50 -31.47 -20.73
CA LYS A 240 -0.77 -30.88 -19.58
C LYS A 240 -1.53 -31.13 -18.28
N THR A 241 -1.67 -32.38 -17.89
CA THR A 241 -2.54 -32.79 -16.77
C THR A 241 -2.04 -32.31 -15.41
N GLU A 242 -0.71 -32.29 -15.21
CA GLU A 242 -0.09 -31.83 -13.96
C GLU A 242 -0.28 -30.33 -13.76
N GLU A 243 -0.06 -29.53 -14.80
CA GLU A 243 -0.30 -28.08 -14.78
C GLU A 243 -1.78 -27.75 -14.52
N ALA A 244 -2.69 -28.52 -15.16
CA ALA A 244 -4.13 -28.38 -14.91
C ALA A 244 -4.51 -28.65 -13.45
N HIS A 245 -3.86 -29.63 -12.80
CA HIS A 245 -4.08 -29.92 -11.38
C HIS A 245 -3.54 -28.79 -10.49
N ARG A 246 -2.31 -28.32 -10.74
CA ARG A 246 -1.69 -27.22 -10.00
C ARG A 246 -2.55 -25.95 -10.06
N THR A 247 -3.07 -25.60 -11.24
CA THR A 247 -3.95 -24.42 -11.40
C THR A 247 -5.19 -24.52 -10.52
N LYS A 248 -5.86 -25.68 -10.49
CA LYS A 248 -7.02 -25.87 -9.63
C LYS A 248 -6.69 -25.85 -8.14
N SER A 249 -5.60 -26.49 -7.75
CA SER A 249 -5.17 -26.52 -6.35
C SER A 249 -4.82 -25.13 -5.84
N ALA A 250 -4.10 -24.33 -6.63
CA ALA A 250 -3.77 -22.95 -6.28
C ALA A 250 -5.03 -22.09 -6.12
N ALA A 251 -5.98 -22.18 -7.06
CA ALA A 251 -7.23 -21.43 -6.96
C ALA A 251 -8.09 -21.86 -5.75
N ALA A 252 -8.10 -23.15 -5.41
CA ALA A 252 -8.80 -23.65 -4.23
C ALA A 252 -8.16 -23.16 -2.93
N GLN A 253 -6.83 -23.15 -2.86
CA GLN A 253 -6.08 -22.62 -1.72
C GLN A 253 -6.38 -21.13 -1.52
N ILE A 254 -6.33 -20.31 -2.58
CA ILE A 254 -6.68 -18.88 -2.53
C ILE A 254 -8.12 -18.69 -2.01
N ALA A 255 -9.05 -19.52 -2.48
CA ALA A 255 -10.45 -19.45 -2.06
C ALA A 255 -10.64 -19.81 -0.58
N GLU A 256 -9.89 -20.78 -0.07
CA GLU A 256 -9.89 -21.20 1.33
C GLU A 256 -9.30 -20.10 2.23
N GLU A 257 -8.10 -19.61 1.90
CA GLU A 257 -7.40 -18.56 2.66
C GLU A 257 -8.20 -17.26 2.70
N ALA A 258 -8.73 -16.82 1.56
CA ALA A 258 -9.54 -15.60 1.49
C ALA A 258 -10.92 -15.76 2.14
N GLY A 259 -11.49 -16.96 2.15
CA GLY A 259 -12.81 -17.25 2.71
C GLY A 259 -12.81 -17.42 4.23
N GLU A 260 -11.86 -18.18 4.77
CA GLU A 260 -11.82 -18.51 6.20
C GLU A 260 -11.17 -17.43 7.05
N LEU A 261 -10.11 -16.83 6.57
CA LEU A 261 -9.31 -15.88 7.37
C LEU A 261 -9.71 -14.42 7.13
N GLY A 262 -10.53 -14.14 6.11
CA GLY A 262 -10.85 -12.76 5.74
C GLY A 262 -9.63 -11.97 5.24
N ILE A 263 -8.46 -12.60 5.16
CA ILE A 263 -7.19 -11.97 4.88
C ILE A 263 -7.15 -11.53 3.42
N SER A 264 -6.97 -10.25 3.21
CA SER A 264 -6.72 -9.67 1.87
C SER A 264 -5.25 -9.81 1.46
N ALA A 265 -4.38 -10.29 2.35
CA ALA A 265 -2.97 -10.51 2.07
C ALA A 265 -2.80 -11.50 0.90
N GLY A 266 -2.08 -11.08 -0.14
CA GLY A 266 -1.88 -11.88 -1.35
C GLY A 266 -2.99 -11.77 -2.41
N LEU A 267 -4.19 -11.26 -2.10
CA LEU A 267 -5.24 -11.03 -3.09
C LEU A 267 -4.90 -9.91 -4.08
N ASP A 268 -3.98 -9.04 -3.73
CA ASP A 268 -3.48 -7.96 -4.60
C ASP A 268 -2.93 -8.48 -5.94
N ALA A 269 -2.32 -9.68 -5.95
CA ALA A 269 -1.85 -10.33 -7.17
C ALA A 269 -3.02 -10.67 -8.14
N TYR A 270 -4.22 -10.78 -7.60
CA TYR A 270 -5.44 -11.13 -8.32
C TYR A 270 -6.40 -9.95 -8.47
N LEU A 271 -5.92 -8.73 -8.35
CA LEU A 271 -6.71 -7.49 -8.39
C LEU A 271 -7.73 -7.46 -9.53
N SER A 272 -7.39 -8.02 -10.70
CA SER A 272 -8.25 -8.09 -11.88
C SER A 272 -9.55 -8.86 -11.68
N TYR A 273 -9.62 -9.73 -10.69
CA TYR A 273 -10.84 -10.48 -10.37
C TYR A 273 -11.75 -9.74 -9.39
N PHE A 274 -11.19 -8.78 -8.66
CA PHE A 274 -11.91 -8.02 -7.63
C PHE A 274 -12.30 -6.62 -8.09
N CYS A 275 -11.47 -5.97 -8.92
CA CYS A 275 -11.70 -4.62 -9.40
C CYS A 275 -11.86 -4.60 -10.92
N GLU A 276 -12.95 -3.99 -11.40
CA GLU A 276 -13.19 -3.78 -12.83
C GLU A 276 -12.29 -2.68 -13.38
N GLU A 277 -12.16 -1.59 -12.61
CA GLU A 277 -11.27 -0.48 -12.93
C GLU A 277 -9.98 -0.59 -12.11
N ARG A 278 -8.87 -0.44 -12.80
CA ARG A 278 -7.53 -0.48 -12.24
C ARG A 278 -6.77 0.72 -12.74
N VAL A 279 -6.01 1.32 -11.85
CA VAL A 279 -5.23 2.52 -12.10
C VAL A 279 -3.76 2.27 -11.77
N SER A 280 -2.89 3.19 -12.14
CA SER A 280 -1.50 3.24 -11.69
C SER A 280 -1.33 4.20 -10.53
N LEU A 281 -0.18 4.18 -9.87
CA LEU A 281 0.16 5.18 -8.86
C LEU A 281 0.05 6.62 -9.41
N LEU A 282 0.27 6.82 -10.72
CA LEU A 282 0.17 8.15 -11.35
C LEU A 282 -1.24 8.73 -11.31
N ASP A 283 -2.26 7.90 -11.24
CA ASP A 283 -3.66 8.35 -11.20
C ASP A 283 -4.07 8.85 -9.80
N TYR A 284 -3.24 8.62 -8.79
CA TYR A 284 -3.38 9.20 -7.44
C TYR A 284 -2.90 10.65 -7.38
N PHE A 285 -2.31 11.19 -8.45
CA PHE A 285 -1.77 12.53 -8.50
C PHE A 285 -2.60 13.44 -9.40
N ASN A 286 -2.72 14.70 -9.00
CA ASN A 286 -3.27 15.73 -9.89
C ASN A 286 -2.24 16.08 -10.96
N ARG A 287 -2.53 15.76 -12.21
CA ARG A 287 -1.65 15.98 -13.38
C ARG A 287 -1.23 17.43 -13.58
N GLU A 288 -2.10 18.38 -13.23
CA GLU A 288 -1.84 19.82 -13.44
C GLU A 288 -0.86 20.38 -12.40
N ASN A 289 -0.71 19.70 -11.26
CA ASN A 289 0.07 20.16 -10.13
C ASN A 289 1.14 19.14 -9.69
N THR A 290 1.64 18.33 -10.63
CA THR A 290 2.63 17.29 -10.33
C THR A 290 3.84 17.41 -11.25
N VAL A 291 5.03 17.34 -10.65
CA VAL A 291 6.31 17.28 -11.37
C VAL A 291 6.86 15.85 -11.25
N ILE A 292 7.24 15.28 -12.39
CA ILE A 292 7.83 13.95 -12.47
C ILE A 292 9.31 14.09 -12.78
N PHE A 293 10.16 13.53 -11.91
CA PHE A 293 11.59 13.37 -12.12
C PHE A 293 11.87 11.91 -12.49
N VAL A 294 12.62 11.69 -13.55
CA VAL A 294 13.07 10.35 -13.94
C VAL A 294 14.59 10.32 -13.84
N ASP A 295 15.10 9.54 -12.88
CA ASP A 295 16.54 9.31 -12.71
C ASP A 295 17.00 8.20 -13.66
N GLU A 296 18.08 8.45 -14.42
CA GLU A 296 18.65 7.48 -15.36
C GLU A 296 17.62 6.92 -16.35
N LEU A 297 16.98 7.82 -17.13
CA LEU A 297 15.88 7.50 -18.06
C LEU A 297 16.15 6.27 -18.94
N ALA A 298 17.37 6.14 -19.47
CA ALA A 298 17.72 5.00 -20.35
C ALA A 298 17.61 3.67 -19.61
N ARG A 299 18.11 3.59 -18.37
CA ARG A 299 17.99 2.39 -17.51
C ARG A 299 16.56 2.11 -17.08
N SER A 300 15.78 3.16 -16.82
CA SER A 300 14.36 3.01 -16.46
C SER A 300 13.55 2.44 -17.63
N ILE A 301 13.83 2.86 -18.87
CA ILE A 301 13.20 2.30 -20.08
C ILE A 301 13.62 0.84 -20.29
N GLU A 302 14.92 0.53 -20.17
CA GLU A 302 15.44 -0.84 -20.29
C GLU A 302 14.78 -1.77 -19.27
N ARG A 303 14.69 -1.36 -18.00
CA ARG A 303 14.00 -2.11 -16.96
C ARG A 303 12.52 -2.33 -17.29
N GLY A 304 11.83 -1.29 -17.75
CA GLY A 304 10.42 -1.39 -18.14
C GLY A 304 10.17 -2.41 -19.24
N MET A 305 11.05 -2.48 -20.24
CA MET A 305 10.95 -3.50 -21.30
C MET A 305 11.16 -4.92 -20.78
N VAL A 306 12.09 -5.11 -19.82
CA VAL A 306 12.32 -6.39 -19.15
C VAL A 306 11.08 -6.81 -18.37
N THR A 307 10.53 -5.92 -17.57
CA THR A 307 9.34 -6.16 -16.74
C THR A 307 8.12 -6.50 -17.60
N GLU A 308 7.91 -5.79 -18.72
CA GLU A 308 6.82 -6.10 -19.67
C GLU A 308 6.97 -7.52 -20.28
N THR A 309 8.22 -7.93 -20.56
CA THR A 309 8.49 -9.29 -21.06
C THR A 309 8.20 -10.33 -19.98
N GLU A 310 8.69 -10.12 -18.75
CA GLU A 310 8.43 -10.99 -17.60
C GLU A 310 6.94 -11.18 -17.34
N PHE A 311 6.13 -10.11 -17.43
CA PHE A 311 4.67 -10.18 -17.31
C PHE A 311 3.99 -10.93 -18.46
N SER A 312 4.54 -10.87 -19.67
CA SER A 312 3.93 -11.55 -20.82
C SER A 312 4.23 -13.05 -20.85
N GLU A 313 5.28 -13.50 -20.17
CA GLU A 313 5.73 -14.90 -20.09
C GLU A 313 5.16 -15.64 -18.85
N SER A 314 4.67 -14.93 -17.84
CA SER A 314 4.05 -15.47 -16.62
C SER A 314 2.55 -15.73 -16.78
#